data_11455e3acd6eb9dc3f6687d50ad5e9ac
#
_entry.id   11455e3acd6eb9dc3f6687d50ad5e9ac
#
_cell.length_a   1.000
_cell.length_b   1.000
_cell.length_c   1.000
_cell.angle_alpha   90.00
_cell.angle_beta   90.00
_cell.angle_gamma   90.00
#
_symmetry.space_group_name_H-M   'P 1'
#
loop_
_entity.id
_entity.type
_entity.pdbx_description
1 polymer ?
#
loop_
_entity_poly.entity_id
_entity_poly.type
_entity_poly.pdbx_seq_one_letter_code
_entity_poly.pdbx_strand_id
1 'polypeptide(L)'
;MKMSKCKNILFFLLAAVMFAACTNTNENMKNCENDKTKLSFSAEQAAWMSVIACDEAKGDLVALESAIHNGLEAELTVSQIKEALSQLYAYTGFPRSLNALGVLQRVIGDRQAKGVKVIMGEDASPLGEDYDALKEGTRVQTQLVGKAFEYEFAPATDYYLKAHLFGDIFARDNLTYADRELVTVSALSGLEGVEPQLKAHIAGARNMGVTEEQLQGIVVALAANGLLSEAGRLAGLLQTEWPQGKSNDAYAQYFVGQSYLQPYFGGVANVTFEPRCRNNWHVHHGAVQVLICVSGKGWYQEWNKPVVALSPGTVIAIPEGVKHWHGAAADSWMQHLAIHTQEQPGATNEWLEPVSDTQYNKLIAF
;
A
#
# COMPACT_ATOMS: atom_id res chain seq x y z
N MET A 1 -41.97 -21.98 13.03
CA MET A 1 -41.77 -21.72 11.59
C MET A 1 -40.34 -21.20 11.41
N LYS A 2 -39.51 -21.99 10.76
CA LYS A 2 -38.02 -21.87 10.78
C LYS A 2 -37.55 -20.71 9.90
N MET A 3 -36.82 -19.76 10.48
CA MET A 3 -36.05 -18.77 9.70
C MET A 3 -34.76 -19.40 9.26
N SER A 4 -34.57 -19.43 7.94
CA SER A 4 -33.38 -19.90 7.26
C SER A 4 -32.26 -18.85 7.37
N LYS A 5 -31.13 -19.25 7.96
CA LYS A 5 -29.86 -18.50 7.89
C LYS A 5 -29.25 -18.76 6.53
N CYS A 6 -29.20 -17.74 5.67
CA CYS A 6 -28.40 -17.79 4.45
C CYS A 6 -26.98 -17.38 4.82
N LYS A 7 -26.06 -18.31 4.63
CA LYS A 7 -24.62 -18.16 4.85
C LYS A 7 -24.01 -17.47 3.64
N ASN A 8 -23.38 -16.32 3.85
CA ASN A 8 -22.38 -15.81 2.91
C ASN A 8 -21.07 -16.56 3.16
N ILE A 9 -20.88 -17.64 2.40
CA ILE A 9 -19.62 -18.32 2.20
C ILE A 9 -19.51 -18.49 0.70
N LEU A 10 -18.71 -17.65 0.06
CA LEU A 10 -17.99 -17.99 -1.16
C LEU A 10 -17.13 -16.78 -1.60
N PHE A 11 -15.84 -16.87 -1.36
CA PHE A 11 -14.75 -16.57 -2.30
C PHE A 11 -13.41 -16.59 -1.56
N PHE A 12 -13.08 -17.75 -1.00
CA PHE A 12 -11.70 -18.09 -0.68
C PHE A 12 -11.32 -19.27 -1.55
N LEU A 13 -10.75 -19.03 -2.73
CA LEU A 13 -9.91 -20.01 -3.44
C LEU A 13 -9.31 -19.34 -4.69
N LEU A 14 -8.01 -19.44 -4.79
CA LEU A 14 -7.07 -19.16 -5.87
C LEU A 14 -6.23 -17.87 -5.75
N ALA A 15 -5.26 -17.90 -4.86
CA ALA A 15 -3.96 -17.29 -5.09
C ALA A 15 -2.88 -18.14 -4.41
N ALA A 16 -2.84 -19.42 -4.75
CA ALA A 16 -1.75 -20.33 -4.39
C ALA A 16 -1.14 -20.91 -5.67
N VAL A 17 -0.33 -20.12 -6.37
CA VAL A 17 0.62 -20.66 -7.35
C VAL A 17 1.86 -19.79 -7.37
N MET A 18 2.97 -20.42 -7.02
CA MET A 18 4.38 -20.13 -7.14
C MET A 18 5.09 -19.70 -5.86
N PHE A 19 5.20 -20.64 -4.91
CA PHE A 19 6.44 -20.80 -4.19
C PHE A 19 6.99 -22.19 -4.55
N ALA A 20 8.03 -22.21 -5.38
CA ALA A 20 8.79 -23.42 -5.68
C ALA A 20 9.49 -23.88 -4.39
N ALA A 21 9.18 -25.10 -4.00
CA ALA A 21 9.79 -25.81 -2.90
C ALA A 21 11.31 -25.92 -3.09
N CYS A 22 12.08 -25.42 -2.14
CA CYS A 22 13.41 -25.95 -1.85
C CYS A 22 13.28 -26.94 -0.71
N THR A 23 13.05 -28.22 -1.06
CA THR A 23 13.38 -29.34 -0.18
C THR A 23 14.84 -29.68 -0.37
N ASN A 24 15.68 -29.40 0.63
CA ASN A 24 16.82 -30.29 0.91
C ASN A 24 17.39 -30.11 2.32
N THR A 25 17.29 -31.20 3.04
CA THR A 25 18.23 -31.83 4.01
C THR A 25 18.89 -31.00 5.12
N ASN A 26 18.66 -31.49 6.28
CA ASN A 26 19.12 -31.38 7.68
C ASN A 26 20.55 -30.89 8.02
N GLU A 27 21.28 -30.22 7.18
CA GLU A 27 22.60 -29.64 7.49
C GLU A 27 22.73 -28.12 7.39
N ASN A 28 21.67 -27.43 6.92
CA ASN A 28 21.66 -25.95 6.78
C ASN A 28 20.77 -25.21 7.79
N MET A 29 20.29 -25.84 8.85
CA MET A 29 19.45 -25.18 9.87
C MET A 29 20.22 -24.34 10.90
N LYS A 30 21.54 -24.12 10.74
CA LYS A 30 22.35 -23.29 11.64
C LYS A 30 22.82 -21.97 11.06
N ASN A 31 22.47 -21.63 9.81
CA ASN A 31 22.84 -20.35 9.17
C ASN A 31 21.67 -19.57 8.58
N CYS A 32 20.46 -19.71 9.10
CA CYS A 32 19.41 -18.71 8.93
C CYS A 32 19.60 -17.63 10.01
N GLU A 33 20.73 -16.96 10.01
CA GLU A 33 20.83 -15.62 10.56
C GLU A 33 19.76 -14.79 9.84
N ASN A 34 18.83 -14.20 10.61
CA ASN A 34 17.75 -13.38 10.14
C ASN A 34 18.29 -12.40 9.08
N ASP A 35 17.98 -12.64 7.82
CA ASP A 35 18.32 -11.71 6.75
C ASP A 35 17.48 -10.43 6.95
N LYS A 36 18.07 -9.46 7.67
CA LYS A 36 17.42 -8.20 8.04
C LYS A 36 17.00 -7.37 6.82
N THR A 37 17.40 -7.77 5.62
CA THR A 37 17.04 -7.14 4.34
C THR A 37 15.94 -7.90 3.60
N LYS A 38 15.18 -8.73 4.29
CA LYS A 38 14.04 -9.45 3.72
C LYS A 38 12.78 -9.14 4.53
N LEU A 39 11.69 -8.84 3.84
CA LEU A 39 10.40 -8.64 4.49
C LEU A 39 9.97 -9.94 5.20
N SER A 40 9.66 -9.84 6.50
CA SER A 40 9.23 -10.99 7.30
C SER A 40 7.72 -11.23 7.21
N PHE A 41 6.94 -10.21 6.84
CA PHE A 41 5.49 -10.27 6.73
C PHE A 41 5.04 -11.10 5.52
N SER A 42 3.96 -11.87 5.68
CA SER A 42 3.19 -12.36 4.54
C SER A 42 2.56 -11.18 3.77
N ALA A 43 2.07 -11.41 2.55
CA ALA A 43 1.44 -10.35 1.76
C ALA A 43 0.24 -9.71 2.49
N GLU A 44 -0.56 -10.51 3.18
CA GLU A 44 -1.71 -10.03 3.95
C GLU A 44 -1.29 -9.25 5.20
N GLN A 45 -0.28 -9.74 5.92
CA GLN A 45 0.30 -9.05 7.07
C GLN A 45 0.92 -7.69 6.67
N ALA A 46 1.65 -7.65 5.56
CA ALA A 46 2.23 -6.43 5.02
C ALA A 46 1.15 -5.41 4.66
N ALA A 47 0.05 -5.86 4.06
CA ALA A 47 -1.08 -5.02 3.72
C ALA A 47 -1.70 -4.36 4.97
N TRP A 48 -2.02 -5.16 6.00
CA TRP A 48 -2.61 -4.61 7.23
C TRP A 48 -1.61 -3.78 8.03
N MET A 49 -0.34 -4.14 8.07
CA MET A 49 0.68 -3.31 8.72
C MET A 49 0.82 -1.95 8.03
N SER A 50 0.68 -1.90 6.70
CA SER A 50 0.68 -0.64 5.95
C SER A 50 -0.50 0.26 6.31
N VAL A 51 -1.69 -0.30 6.44
CA VAL A 51 -2.89 0.45 6.86
C VAL A 51 -2.74 0.95 8.29
N ILE A 52 -2.30 0.09 9.22
CA ILE A 52 -2.03 0.45 10.63
C ILE A 52 -1.05 1.64 10.72
N ALA A 53 0.06 1.58 9.98
CA ALA A 53 1.06 2.63 10.00
C ALA A 53 0.54 3.96 9.42
N CYS A 54 -0.24 3.89 8.35
CA CYS A 54 -0.85 5.06 7.73
C CYS A 54 -1.90 5.72 8.64
N ASP A 55 -2.78 4.92 9.25
CA ASP A 55 -3.83 5.43 10.16
C ASP A 55 -3.23 6.03 11.44
N GLU A 56 -2.15 5.42 11.98
CA GLU A 56 -1.37 6.02 13.07
C GLU A 56 -0.86 7.40 12.66
N ALA A 57 -0.20 7.50 11.50
CA ALA A 57 0.38 8.73 11.00
C ALA A 57 -0.65 9.83 10.74
N LYS A 58 -1.87 9.47 10.37
CA LYS A 58 -3.01 10.40 10.23
C LYS A 58 -3.60 10.79 11.59
N GLY A 59 -3.41 9.95 12.61
CA GLY A 59 -4.06 10.10 13.91
C GLY A 59 -5.54 9.70 13.89
N ASP A 60 -5.96 8.90 12.91
CA ASP A 60 -7.31 8.35 12.84
C ASP A 60 -7.43 7.10 13.72
N LEU A 61 -7.74 7.32 15.00
CA LEU A 61 -7.78 6.27 15.99
C LEU A 61 -8.94 5.28 15.79
N VAL A 62 -10.01 5.68 15.08
CA VAL A 62 -11.14 4.80 14.79
C VAL A 62 -10.79 3.84 13.66
N ALA A 63 -10.22 4.35 12.57
CA ALA A 63 -9.72 3.53 11.48
C ALA A 63 -8.60 2.60 11.96
N LEU A 64 -7.65 3.13 12.76
CA LEU A 64 -6.56 2.37 13.36
C LEU A 64 -7.05 1.19 14.20
N GLU A 65 -8.09 1.36 15.02
CA GLU A 65 -8.68 0.27 15.82
C GLU A 65 -9.16 -0.87 14.93
N SER A 66 -9.86 -0.53 13.84
CA SER A 66 -10.34 -1.51 12.85
C SER A 66 -9.18 -2.20 12.14
N ALA A 67 -8.16 -1.44 11.73
CA ALA A 67 -6.97 -1.97 11.07
C ALA A 67 -6.18 -2.93 11.99
N ILE A 68 -6.04 -2.60 13.28
CA ILE A 68 -5.40 -3.48 14.27
C ILE A 68 -6.18 -4.79 14.43
N HIS A 69 -7.53 -4.74 14.50
CA HIS A 69 -8.35 -5.94 14.56
C HIS A 69 -8.08 -6.85 13.36
N ASN A 70 -8.08 -6.31 12.15
CA ASN A 70 -7.83 -7.07 10.92
C ASN A 70 -6.38 -7.57 10.83
N GLY A 71 -5.40 -6.79 11.27
CA GLY A 71 -4.02 -7.21 11.34
C GLY A 71 -3.81 -8.41 12.28
N LEU A 72 -4.49 -8.41 13.43
CA LEU A 72 -4.47 -9.55 14.35
C LEU A 72 -5.20 -10.78 13.80
N GLU A 73 -6.24 -10.62 12.96
CA GLU A 73 -6.86 -11.73 12.21
C GLU A 73 -5.92 -12.29 11.13
N ALA A 74 -5.11 -11.43 10.50
CA ALA A 74 -4.06 -11.81 9.55
C ALA A 74 -2.80 -12.39 10.25
N GLU A 75 -2.90 -12.69 11.56
CA GLU A 75 -1.83 -13.26 12.37
C GLU A 75 -0.61 -12.34 12.58
N LEU A 76 -0.76 -11.02 12.43
CA LEU A 76 0.23 -10.10 12.98
C LEU A 76 0.31 -10.29 14.50
N THR A 77 1.54 -10.36 15.02
CA THR A 77 1.73 -10.47 16.46
C THR A 77 1.63 -9.12 17.16
N VAL A 78 1.25 -9.14 18.42
CA VAL A 78 1.25 -7.94 19.26
C VAL A 78 2.63 -7.29 19.30
N SER A 79 3.69 -8.08 19.37
CA SER A 79 5.06 -7.59 19.38
C SER A 79 5.39 -6.83 18.08
N GLN A 80 5.01 -7.34 16.91
CA GLN A 80 5.24 -6.66 15.63
C GLN A 80 4.49 -5.33 15.53
N ILE A 81 3.19 -5.31 15.88
CA ILE A 81 2.38 -4.06 15.86
C ILE A 81 2.92 -3.07 16.89
N LYS A 82 3.20 -3.51 18.11
CA LYS A 82 3.77 -2.68 19.17
C LYS A 82 5.11 -2.05 18.75
N GLU A 83 5.97 -2.83 18.11
CA GLU A 83 7.27 -2.35 17.63
C GLU A 83 7.12 -1.32 16.50
N ALA A 84 6.24 -1.57 15.52
CA ALA A 84 5.95 -0.63 14.46
C ALA A 84 5.41 0.70 14.99
N LEU A 85 4.40 0.66 15.88
CA LEU A 85 3.84 1.87 16.48
C LEU A 85 4.86 2.61 17.36
N SER A 86 5.76 1.87 18.03
CA SER A 86 6.85 2.46 18.81
C SER A 86 7.88 3.17 17.93
N GLN A 87 8.28 2.55 16.80
CA GLN A 87 9.19 3.17 15.83
C GLN A 87 8.64 4.49 15.29
N LEU A 88 7.33 4.53 15.03
CA LEU A 88 6.70 5.67 14.36
C LEU A 88 6.79 6.99 15.12
N TYR A 89 7.04 6.97 16.45
CA TYR A 89 7.22 8.24 17.15
C TYR A 89 8.34 9.12 16.55
N ALA A 90 9.33 8.51 15.90
CA ALA A 90 10.43 9.25 15.26
C ALA A 90 9.98 10.02 14.01
N TYR A 91 8.82 9.70 13.44
CA TYR A 91 8.24 10.31 12.24
C TYR A 91 6.97 11.12 12.55
N THR A 92 6.14 10.64 13.44
CA THR A 92 4.81 11.19 13.77
C THR A 92 4.76 11.90 15.13
N GLY A 93 5.80 11.75 15.92
CA GLY A 93 5.93 12.28 17.28
C GLY A 93 5.27 11.38 18.33
N PHE A 94 5.75 11.50 19.59
CA PHE A 94 5.23 10.73 20.73
C PHE A 94 3.71 10.79 20.91
N PRO A 95 3.01 11.93 20.70
CA PRO A 95 1.57 11.96 20.94
C PRO A 95 0.79 10.96 20.08
N ARG A 96 1.10 10.83 18.79
CA ARG A 96 0.42 9.88 17.90
C ARG A 96 0.77 8.44 18.24
N SER A 97 2.05 8.15 18.40
CA SER A 97 2.53 6.81 18.79
C SER A 97 1.93 6.34 20.12
N LEU A 98 1.90 7.19 21.16
CA LEU A 98 1.31 6.85 22.46
C LEU A 98 -0.20 6.60 22.36
N ASN A 99 -0.93 7.40 21.59
CA ASN A 99 -2.35 7.19 21.35
C ASN A 99 -2.59 5.86 20.64
N ALA A 100 -1.80 5.55 19.61
CA ALA A 100 -1.90 4.31 18.86
C ALA A 100 -1.59 3.07 19.73
N LEU A 101 -0.55 3.14 20.57
CA LEU A 101 -0.24 2.09 21.54
C LEU A 101 -1.38 1.90 22.55
N GLY A 102 -2.05 3.00 22.96
CA GLY A 102 -3.26 2.93 23.80
C GLY A 102 -4.42 2.21 23.10
N VAL A 103 -4.61 2.43 21.78
CA VAL A 103 -5.60 1.68 20.97
C VAL A 103 -5.24 0.21 20.95
N LEU A 104 -4.00 -0.14 20.63
CA LEU A 104 -3.54 -1.54 20.60
C LEU A 104 -3.80 -2.23 21.95
N GLN A 105 -3.44 -1.56 23.07
CA GLN A 105 -3.66 -2.12 24.41
C GLN A 105 -5.14 -2.41 24.69
N ARG A 106 -6.04 -1.48 24.29
CA ARG A 106 -7.50 -1.66 24.44
C ARG A 106 -7.99 -2.83 23.59
N VAL A 107 -7.61 -2.89 22.33
CA VAL A 107 -7.99 -3.98 21.41
C VAL A 107 -7.59 -5.35 21.95
N ILE A 108 -6.38 -5.48 22.48
CA ILE A 108 -5.90 -6.73 23.10
C ILE A 108 -6.78 -7.09 24.30
N GLY A 109 -7.05 -6.16 25.20
CA GLY A 109 -7.89 -6.37 26.38
C GLY A 109 -9.30 -6.81 26.01
N ASP A 110 -9.93 -6.17 25.02
CA ASP A 110 -11.28 -6.48 24.56
C ASP A 110 -11.35 -7.86 23.88
N ARG A 111 -10.34 -8.23 23.11
CA ARG A 111 -10.23 -9.57 22.47
C ARG A 111 -10.08 -10.65 23.53
N GLN A 112 -9.18 -10.45 24.50
CA GLN A 112 -8.95 -11.40 25.60
C GLN A 112 -10.21 -11.58 26.47
N ALA A 113 -10.93 -10.49 26.78
CA ALA A 113 -12.17 -10.54 27.53
C ALA A 113 -13.28 -11.32 26.79
N LYS A 114 -13.25 -11.34 25.47
CA LYS A 114 -14.15 -12.11 24.60
C LYS A 114 -13.66 -13.54 24.34
N GLY A 115 -12.52 -13.96 24.90
CA GLY A 115 -11.92 -15.27 24.66
C GLY A 115 -11.35 -15.45 23.26
N VAL A 116 -11.08 -14.35 22.53
CA VAL A 116 -10.49 -14.38 21.20
C VAL A 116 -8.97 -14.52 21.37
N LYS A 117 -8.38 -15.49 20.67
CA LYS A 117 -6.93 -15.72 20.69
C LYS A 117 -6.18 -14.51 20.13
N VAL A 118 -5.12 -14.11 20.82
CA VAL A 118 -4.18 -13.08 20.39
C VAL A 118 -2.76 -13.67 20.41
N ILE A 119 -2.04 -13.54 19.31
CA ILE A 119 -0.65 -14.01 19.20
C ILE A 119 0.27 -12.90 19.72
N MET A 120 0.93 -13.12 20.85
CA MET A 120 1.76 -12.08 21.47
C MET A 120 3.04 -11.81 20.69
N GLY A 121 3.68 -12.86 20.14
CA GLY A 121 5.00 -12.76 19.49
C GLY A 121 6.14 -12.60 20.51
N GLU A 122 7.36 -12.67 20.02
CA GLU A 122 8.57 -12.48 20.81
C GLU A 122 8.95 -10.99 20.86
N ASP A 123 9.34 -10.50 22.02
CA ASP A 123 9.95 -9.16 22.12
C ASP A 123 11.38 -9.18 21.55
N ALA A 124 11.91 -8.00 21.23
CA ALA A 124 13.27 -7.89 20.72
C ALA A 124 14.30 -8.44 21.72
N SER A 125 15.33 -9.09 21.20
CA SER A 125 16.46 -9.59 22.00
C SER A 125 17.20 -8.44 22.67
N PRO A 126 17.75 -8.62 23.89
CA PRO A 126 18.62 -7.64 24.50
C PRO A 126 19.86 -7.37 23.63
N LEU A 127 20.25 -6.10 23.53
CA LEU A 127 21.51 -5.72 22.89
C LEU A 127 22.69 -6.14 23.76
N GLY A 128 23.83 -6.49 23.13
CA GLY A 128 25.05 -6.86 23.85
C GLY A 128 25.62 -5.68 24.67
N GLU A 129 26.39 -6.01 25.71
CA GLU A 129 27.01 -4.98 26.59
C GLU A 129 27.94 -4.01 25.83
N ASP A 130 28.60 -4.48 24.76
CA ASP A 130 29.51 -3.69 23.93
C ASP A 130 28.79 -3.02 22.71
N TYR A 131 27.46 -2.96 22.70
CA TYR A 131 26.70 -2.37 21.59
C TYR A 131 26.93 -0.87 21.50
N ASP A 132 27.42 -0.41 20.34
CA ASP A 132 27.63 1.00 20.01
C ASP A 132 26.55 1.49 19.03
N ALA A 133 25.53 2.14 19.58
CA ALA A 133 24.38 2.62 18.81
C ALA A 133 24.77 3.63 17.71
N LEU A 134 25.74 4.51 17.96
CA LEU A 134 26.17 5.50 16.97
C LEU A 134 26.90 4.82 15.80
N LYS A 135 27.79 3.88 16.09
CA LYS A 135 28.54 3.14 15.07
C LYS A 135 27.59 2.28 14.21
N GLU A 136 26.75 1.49 14.85
CA GLU A 136 25.82 0.62 14.14
C GLU A 136 24.74 1.41 13.40
N GLY A 137 24.21 2.46 14.00
CA GLY A 137 23.24 3.34 13.35
C GLY A 137 23.84 4.09 12.15
N THR A 138 25.09 4.50 12.22
CA THR A 138 25.82 5.08 11.06
C THR A 138 25.92 4.05 9.93
N ARG A 139 26.20 2.79 10.24
CA ARG A 139 26.25 1.69 9.27
C ARG A 139 24.89 1.45 8.63
N VAL A 140 23.83 1.35 9.45
CA VAL A 140 22.46 1.11 8.97
C VAL A 140 21.98 2.29 8.10
N GLN A 141 22.19 3.54 8.54
CA GLN A 141 21.85 4.72 7.75
C GLN A 141 22.57 4.75 6.41
N THR A 142 23.89 4.41 6.39
CA THR A 142 24.68 4.34 5.16
C THR A 142 24.13 3.29 4.20
N GLN A 143 23.70 2.13 4.71
CA GLN A 143 23.06 1.08 3.92
C GLN A 143 21.71 1.55 3.34
N LEU A 144 20.88 2.19 4.15
CA LEU A 144 19.58 2.72 3.74
C LEU A 144 19.71 3.80 2.66
N VAL A 145 20.61 4.77 2.87
CA VAL A 145 20.81 5.88 1.93
C VAL A 145 21.63 5.46 0.70
N GLY A 146 22.35 4.33 0.77
CA GLY A 146 23.28 3.85 -0.26
C GLY A 146 24.64 4.56 -0.28
N LYS A 147 24.87 5.49 0.63
CA LYS A 147 26.13 6.23 0.81
C LYS A 147 26.18 6.83 2.21
N ALA A 148 27.38 7.18 2.65
CA ALA A 148 27.56 7.95 3.89
C ALA A 148 26.79 9.27 3.82
N PHE A 149 26.09 9.58 4.90
CA PHE A 149 25.33 10.82 5.06
C PHE A 149 25.72 11.51 6.34
N GLU A 150 25.90 12.82 6.29
CA GLU A 150 26.17 13.67 7.43
C GLU A 150 25.38 14.97 7.32
N TYR A 151 24.68 15.34 8.40
CA TYR A 151 23.89 16.56 8.43
C TYR A 151 24.63 17.65 9.23
N GLU A 152 25.65 18.21 8.60
CA GLU A 152 26.57 19.19 9.20
C GLU A 152 25.83 20.42 9.76
N PHE A 153 24.75 20.86 9.09
CA PHE A 153 23.95 22.01 9.53
C PHE A 153 23.32 21.84 10.89
N ALA A 154 22.94 20.60 11.25
CA ALA A 154 22.30 20.29 12.54
C ALA A 154 22.92 19.03 13.16
N PRO A 155 24.11 19.13 13.80
CA PRO A 155 24.84 17.98 14.33
C PRO A 155 24.06 17.17 15.39
N ALA A 156 23.22 17.83 16.20
CA ALA A 156 22.36 17.13 17.16
C ALA A 156 21.33 16.24 16.46
N THR A 157 20.72 16.74 15.38
CA THR A 157 19.77 15.95 14.56
C THR A 157 20.48 14.79 13.88
N ASP A 158 21.68 15.01 13.35
CA ASP A 158 22.51 13.95 12.77
C ASP A 158 22.81 12.84 13.78
N TYR A 159 23.19 13.23 14.99
CA TYR A 159 23.41 12.29 16.10
C TYR A 159 22.14 11.48 16.44
N TYR A 160 20.98 12.14 16.57
CA TYR A 160 19.72 11.45 16.89
C TYR A 160 19.27 10.49 15.76
N LEU A 161 19.44 10.89 14.52
CA LEU A 161 19.19 9.99 13.39
C LEU A 161 20.07 8.75 13.45
N LYS A 162 21.38 8.93 13.64
CA LYS A 162 22.34 7.82 13.66
C LYS A 162 22.19 6.97 14.91
N ALA A 163 22.42 7.55 16.10
CA ALA A 163 22.48 6.80 17.33
C ALA A 163 21.11 6.27 17.76
N HIS A 164 20.07 7.10 17.67
CA HIS A 164 18.77 6.72 18.23
C HIS A 164 17.87 6.03 17.19
N LEU A 165 17.58 6.64 16.04
CA LEU A 165 16.69 6.02 15.06
C LEU A 165 17.32 4.78 14.46
N PHE A 166 18.46 4.92 13.80
CA PHE A 166 19.12 3.79 13.10
C PHE A 166 19.97 2.91 14.03
N GLY A 167 20.35 3.42 15.21
CA GLY A 167 21.06 2.66 16.25
C GLY A 167 20.09 1.95 17.16
N ASP A 168 19.44 2.64 18.10
CA ASP A 168 18.60 1.99 19.13
C ASP A 168 17.38 1.28 18.55
N ILE A 169 16.62 1.94 17.63
CA ILE A 169 15.36 1.40 17.13
C ILE A 169 15.61 0.30 16.09
N PHE A 170 16.45 0.55 15.08
CA PHE A 170 16.71 -0.45 14.03
C PHE A 170 17.54 -1.65 14.51
N ALA A 171 18.20 -1.57 15.68
CA ALA A 171 18.89 -2.70 16.28
C ALA A 171 17.95 -3.80 16.77
N ARG A 172 16.72 -3.41 17.15
CA ARG A 172 15.73 -4.32 17.71
C ARG A 172 15.28 -5.33 16.63
N ASP A 173 15.42 -6.63 16.91
CA ASP A 173 15.37 -7.71 15.93
C ASP A 173 13.98 -8.33 15.72
N ASN A 174 12.95 -7.84 16.39
CA ASN A 174 11.57 -8.26 16.20
C ASN A 174 10.88 -7.67 14.95
N LEU A 175 11.55 -6.76 14.25
CA LEU A 175 11.26 -6.34 12.87
C LEU A 175 12.56 -6.29 12.06
N THR A 176 12.52 -6.75 10.82
CA THR A 176 13.64 -6.60 9.88
C THR A 176 13.78 -5.16 9.39
N TYR A 177 14.88 -4.81 8.73
CA TYR A 177 15.04 -3.49 8.11
C TYR A 177 14.01 -3.26 7.00
N ALA A 178 13.67 -4.31 6.24
CA ALA A 178 12.62 -4.26 5.23
C ALA A 178 11.24 -4.00 5.85
N ASP A 179 10.90 -4.67 6.97
CA ASP A 179 9.66 -4.44 7.71
C ASP A 179 9.58 -2.99 8.20
N ARG A 180 10.67 -2.47 8.77
CA ARG A 180 10.75 -1.09 9.27
C ARG A 180 10.57 -0.06 8.18
N GLU A 181 11.15 -0.29 7.00
CA GLU A 181 10.98 0.61 5.87
C GLU A 181 9.58 0.52 5.26
N LEU A 182 8.97 -0.67 5.20
CA LEU A 182 7.55 -0.81 4.81
C LEU A 182 6.65 0.01 5.74
N VAL A 183 6.84 -0.09 7.05
CA VAL A 183 6.12 0.71 8.07
C VAL A 183 6.35 2.20 7.86
N THR A 184 7.59 2.61 7.65
CA THR A 184 7.97 4.03 7.47
C THR A 184 7.37 4.63 6.19
N VAL A 185 7.49 3.93 5.06
CA VAL A 185 6.90 4.37 3.77
C VAL A 185 5.38 4.51 3.90
N SER A 186 4.73 3.56 4.57
CA SER A 186 3.28 3.57 4.78
C SER A 186 2.85 4.76 5.66
N ALA A 187 3.54 5.01 6.75
CA ALA A 187 3.27 6.15 7.65
C ALA A 187 3.52 7.49 6.96
N LEU A 188 4.64 7.65 6.25
CA LEU A 188 4.96 8.88 5.52
C LEU A 188 3.95 9.16 4.40
N SER A 189 3.32 8.12 3.82
CA SER A 189 2.23 8.31 2.87
C SER A 189 1.01 8.97 3.51
N GLY A 190 0.80 8.79 4.82
CA GLY A 190 -0.25 9.41 5.63
C GLY A 190 0.02 10.86 6.05
N LEU A 191 1.25 11.35 5.89
CA LEU A 191 1.66 12.69 6.29
C LEU A 191 1.72 13.65 5.10
N GLU A 192 1.28 14.89 5.31
CA GLU A 192 1.42 15.96 4.34
C GLU A 192 2.72 16.74 4.56
N GLY A 193 3.32 17.26 3.46
CA GLY A 193 4.52 18.12 3.52
C GLY A 193 5.83 17.37 3.78
N VAL A 194 5.83 16.04 3.66
CA VAL A 194 7.01 15.17 3.88
C VAL A 194 7.39 14.39 2.62
N GLU A 195 7.02 14.86 1.44
CA GLU A 195 7.31 14.21 0.16
C GLU A 195 8.81 13.92 -0.05
N PRO A 196 9.75 14.82 0.31
CA PRO A 196 11.19 14.53 0.22
C PRO A 196 11.60 13.31 1.07
N GLN A 197 11.05 13.20 2.29
CA GLN A 197 11.31 12.07 3.19
C GLN A 197 10.68 10.79 2.65
N LEU A 198 9.43 10.84 2.20
CA LEU A 198 8.76 9.70 1.59
C LEU A 198 9.56 9.18 0.39
N LYS A 199 10.02 10.06 -0.50
CA LYS A 199 10.86 9.68 -1.63
C LYS A 199 12.19 9.05 -1.20
N ALA A 200 12.83 9.60 -0.17
CA ALA A 200 14.06 9.05 0.39
C ALA A 200 13.84 7.65 0.99
N HIS A 201 12.75 7.44 1.74
CA HIS A 201 12.42 6.14 2.33
C HIS A 201 11.94 5.11 1.31
N ILE A 202 11.29 5.50 0.19
CA ILE A 202 11.04 4.58 -0.93
C ILE A 202 12.37 4.05 -1.50
N ALA A 203 13.36 4.92 -1.70
CA ALA A 203 14.69 4.49 -2.14
C ALA A 203 15.39 3.64 -1.07
N GLY A 204 15.29 4.05 0.20
CA GLY A 204 15.79 3.29 1.35
C GLY A 204 15.17 1.91 1.48
N ALA A 205 13.86 1.79 1.30
CA ALA A 205 13.14 0.51 1.31
C ALA A 205 13.72 -0.46 0.26
N ARG A 206 13.96 0.03 -0.98
CA ARG A 206 14.65 -0.76 -2.03
C ARG A 206 16.04 -1.21 -1.58
N ASN A 207 16.81 -0.32 -0.99
CA ASN A 207 18.15 -0.64 -0.47
C ASN A 207 18.11 -1.64 0.69
N MET A 208 17.00 -1.67 1.44
CA MET A 208 16.75 -2.61 2.54
C MET A 208 16.01 -3.87 2.09
N GLY A 209 15.82 -4.09 0.79
CA GLY A 209 15.33 -5.34 0.22
C GLY A 209 13.82 -5.42 0.01
N VAL A 210 13.07 -4.32 0.19
CA VAL A 210 11.66 -4.25 -0.19
C VAL A 210 11.55 -4.22 -1.72
N THR A 211 10.81 -5.17 -2.28
CA THR A 211 10.64 -5.29 -3.73
C THR A 211 9.63 -4.28 -4.28
N GLU A 212 9.68 -4.05 -5.62
CA GLU A 212 8.69 -3.19 -6.29
C GLU A 212 7.27 -3.71 -6.09
N GLU A 213 7.07 -5.03 -6.14
CA GLU A 213 5.77 -5.65 -5.90
C GLU A 213 5.27 -5.37 -4.47
N GLN A 214 6.15 -5.40 -3.47
CA GLN A 214 5.80 -5.08 -2.09
C GLN A 214 5.46 -3.60 -1.91
N LEU A 215 6.20 -2.69 -2.56
CA LEU A 215 5.88 -1.25 -2.57
C LEU A 215 4.54 -0.96 -3.26
N GLN A 216 4.26 -1.62 -4.38
CA GLN A 216 2.94 -1.57 -5.04
C GLN A 216 1.85 -2.14 -4.13
N GLY A 217 2.17 -3.19 -3.38
CA GLY A 217 1.27 -3.78 -2.37
C GLY A 217 0.82 -2.77 -1.32
N ILE A 218 1.69 -1.85 -0.89
CA ILE A 218 1.29 -0.75 0.01
C ILE A 218 0.21 0.13 -0.66
N VAL A 219 0.42 0.55 -1.91
CA VAL A 219 -0.57 1.38 -2.65
C VAL A 219 -1.92 0.67 -2.73
N VAL A 220 -1.91 -0.63 -3.08
CA VAL A 220 -3.13 -1.44 -3.18
C VAL A 220 -3.81 -1.56 -1.81
N ALA A 221 -3.06 -1.80 -0.74
CA ALA A 221 -3.59 -1.94 0.61
C ALA A 221 -4.28 -0.64 1.09
N LEU A 222 -3.61 0.50 0.91
CA LEU A 222 -4.16 1.81 1.26
C LEU A 222 -5.44 2.10 0.45
N ALA A 223 -5.40 1.87 -0.87
CA ALA A 223 -6.54 2.09 -1.76
C ALA A 223 -7.75 1.20 -1.40
N ALA A 224 -7.52 -0.08 -1.13
CA ALA A 224 -8.56 -1.04 -0.73
C ALA A 224 -9.24 -0.67 0.60
N ASN A 225 -8.56 0.08 1.46
CA ASN A 225 -9.06 0.51 2.76
C ASN A 225 -9.49 1.99 2.79
N GLY A 226 -9.73 2.59 1.61
CA GLY A 226 -10.28 3.94 1.50
C GLY A 226 -9.27 5.08 1.71
N LEU A 227 -7.99 4.78 1.88
CA LEU A 227 -6.88 5.75 2.01
C LEU A 227 -6.40 6.19 0.61
N LEU A 228 -7.34 6.77 -0.16
CA LEU A 228 -7.19 7.01 -1.60
C LEU A 228 -6.16 8.08 -1.93
N SER A 229 -6.15 9.18 -1.16
CA SER A 229 -5.19 10.29 -1.32
C SER A 229 -3.77 9.82 -1.02
N GLU A 230 -3.62 9.01 0.02
CA GLU A 230 -2.37 8.44 0.49
C GLU A 230 -1.81 7.43 -0.52
N ALA A 231 -2.68 6.56 -1.03
CA ALA A 231 -2.37 5.65 -2.12
C ALA A 231 -1.92 6.40 -3.39
N GLY A 232 -2.64 7.45 -3.76
CA GLY A 232 -2.29 8.31 -4.89
C GLY A 232 -0.93 9.01 -4.72
N ARG A 233 -0.67 9.57 -3.53
CA ARG A 233 0.62 10.21 -3.20
C ARG A 233 1.78 9.22 -3.35
N LEU A 234 1.66 8.03 -2.77
CA LEU A 234 2.68 7.00 -2.90
C LEU A 234 2.86 6.55 -4.34
N ALA A 235 1.77 6.25 -5.07
CA ALA A 235 1.80 5.84 -6.46
C ALA A 235 2.52 6.85 -7.36
N GLY A 236 2.30 8.16 -7.13
CA GLY A 236 2.96 9.24 -7.86
C GLY A 236 4.48 9.29 -7.66
N LEU A 237 4.99 8.78 -6.53
CA LEU A 237 6.40 8.79 -6.18
C LEU A 237 7.13 7.49 -6.51
N LEU A 238 6.42 6.36 -6.66
CA LEU A 238 7.05 5.06 -6.92
C LEU A 238 7.76 5.01 -8.27
N GLN A 239 7.20 5.62 -9.32
CA GLN A 239 7.76 5.65 -10.67
C GLN A 239 8.20 4.26 -11.15
N THR A 240 7.37 3.25 -10.95
CA THR A 240 7.64 1.85 -11.24
C THR A 240 6.69 1.32 -12.32
N GLU A 241 7.09 0.25 -13.00
CA GLU A 241 6.21 -0.49 -13.91
C GLU A 241 5.26 -1.36 -13.10
N TRP A 242 3.98 -1.32 -13.47
CA TRP A 242 2.94 -2.15 -12.86
C TRP A 242 2.65 -3.38 -13.72
N PRO A 243 2.33 -4.54 -13.11
CA PRO A 243 1.93 -5.72 -13.87
C PRO A 243 0.79 -5.39 -14.83
N GLN A 244 1.00 -5.68 -16.12
CA GLN A 244 0.00 -5.42 -17.17
C GLN A 244 -1.29 -6.20 -16.96
N GLY A 245 -1.18 -7.44 -16.49
CA GLY A 245 -2.30 -8.35 -16.35
C GLY A 245 -2.61 -9.14 -17.64
N LYS A 246 -3.77 -9.79 -17.64
CA LYS A 246 -4.26 -10.57 -18.77
C LYS A 246 -5.09 -9.70 -19.70
N SER A 247 -5.19 -10.10 -20.99
CA SER A 247 -6.11 -9.46 -21.94
C SER A 247 -7.52 -9.36 -21.35
N ASN A 248 -8.13 -8.18 -21.50
CA ASN A 248 -9.44 -7.86 -20.95
C ASN A 248 -10.58 -8.28 -21.88
N ASP A 249 -10.53 -9.54 -22.37
CA ASP A 249 -11.40 -10.05 -23.44
C ASP A 249 -12.89 -10.01 -23.05
N ALA A 250 -13.21 -10.22 -21.78
CA ALA A 250 -14.59 -10.20 -21.28
C ALA A 250 -15.28 -8.84 -21.49
N TYR A 251 -14.51 -7.76 -21.51
CA TYR A 251 -15.00 -6.40 -21.69
C TYR A 251 -14.57 -5.76 -23.01
N ALA A 252 -13.88 -6.49 -23.90
CA ALA A 252 -13.31 -5.96 -25.14
C ALA A 252 -14.34 -5.17 -25.99
N GLN A 253 -15.60 -5.59 -26.01
CA GLN A 253 -16.68 -4.92 -26.73
C GLN A 253 -16.99 -3.49 -26.24
N TYR A 254 -16.53 -3.14 -25.05
CA TYR A 254 -16.71 -1.81 -24.44
C TYR A 254 -15.48 -0.93 -24.51
N PHE A 255 -14.47 -1.37 -25.28
CA PHE A 255 -13.23 -0.63 -25.48
C PHE A 255 -12.95 -0.41 -26.96
N VAL A 256 -12.36 0.74 -27.27
CA VAL A 256 -11.69 1.00 -28.54
C VAL A 256 -10.20 0.80 -28.32
N GLY A 257 -9.61 -0.22 -28.96
CA GLY A 257 -8.21 -0.63 -28.71
C GLY A 257 -8.09 -1.72 -27.65
N GLN A 258 -6.84 -2.09 -27.33
CA GLN A 258 -6.55 -3.21 -26.44
C GLN A 258 -6.35 -2.73 -24.99
N SER A 259 -6.98 -3.43 -24.08
CA SER A 259 -6.80 -3.25 -22.63
C SER A 259 -6.49 -4.58 -21.93
N TYR A 260 -5.93 -4.47 -20.71
CA TYR A 260 -5.55 -5.63 -19.89
C TYR A 260 -6.01 -5.38 -18.46
N LEU A 261 -6.17 -6.47 -17.69
CA LEU A 261 -6.69 -6.42 -16.33
C LEU A 261 -5.84 -7.30 -15.39
N GLN A 262 -5.36 -6.71 -14.32
CA GLN A 262 -4.72 -7.39 -13.19
C GLN A 262 -5.55 -7.17 -11.93
N PRO A 263 -6.29 -8.17 -11.45
CA PRO A 263 -6.99 -8.06 -10.18
C PRO A 263 -6.04 -8.14 -9.00
N TYR A 264 -6.37 -7.38 -7.95
CA TYR A 264 -5.73 -7.42 -6.64
C TYR A 264 -6.77 -7.74 -5.56
N PHE A 265 -6.32 -7.84 -4.31
CA PHE A 265 -7.22 -8.07 -3.20
C PHE A 265 -8.10 -6.82 -2.92
N GLY A 266 -9.19 -6.99 -2.14
CA GLY A 266 -10.05 -5.88 -1.73
C GLY A 266 -10.83 -5.20 -2.87
N GLY A 267 -11.04 -5.90 -4.00
CA GLY A 267 -11.81 -5.37 -5.13
C GLY A 267 -11.05 -4.32 -5.97
N VAL A 268 -9.75 -4.19 -5.76
CA VAL A 268 -8.89 -3.32 -6.57
C VAL A 268 -8.46 -4.07 -7.83
N ALA A 269 -8.43 -3.38 -8.98
CA ALA A 269 -7.88 -3.91 -10.22
C ALA A 269 -7.01 -2.87 -10.92
N ASN A 270 -5.83 -3.29 -11.41
CA ASN A 270 -5.07 -2.47 -12.35
C ASN A 270 -5.59 -2.69 -13.77
N VAL A 271 -6.02 -1.62 -14.42
CA VAL A 271 -6.43 -1.62 -15.82
C VAL A 271 -5.34 -0.95 -16.63
N THR A 272 -4.80 -1.71 -17.60
CA THR A 272 -3.76 -1.24 -18.52
C THR A 272 -4.39 -0.95 -19.89
N PHE A 273 -4.12 0.22 -20.43
CA PHE A 273 -4.56 0.69 -21.74
C PHE A 273 -3.35 0.86 -22.65
N GLU A 274 -3.40 0.28 -23.85
CA GLU A 274 -2.45 0.62 -24.92
C GLU A 274 -2.62 2.06 -25.38
N PRO A 275 -1.62 2.66 -26.05
CA PRO A 275 -1.76 3.98 -26.64
C PRO A 275 -3.05 4.08 -27.49
N ARG A 276 -3.82 5.14 -27.29
CA ARG A 276 -5.14 5.40 -27.91
C ARG A 276 -6.29 4.53 -27.41
N CYS A 277 -6.03 3.50 -26.60
CA CYS A 277 -7.10 2.68 -26.04
C CYS A 277 -7.94 3.49 -25.05
N ARG A 278 -9.24 3.34 -25.11
CA ARG A 278 -10.22 3.99 -24.25
C ARG A 278 -11.47 3.15 -24.10
N ASN A 279 -12.12 3.27 -22.96
CA ASN A 279 -13.43 2.64 -22.77
C ASN A 279 -14.56 3.48 -23.40
N ASN A 280 -15.71 2.85 -23.56
CA ASN A 280 -16.94 3.55 -23.94
C ASN A 280 -17.38 4.52 -22.86
N TRP A 281 -18.23 5.46 -23.20
CA TRP A 281 -19.04 6.17 -22.22
C TRP A 281 -19.79 5.16 -21.37
N HIS A 282 -19.80 5.36 -20.07
CA HIS A 282 -20.48 4.46 -19.13
C HIS A 282 -20.90 5.20 -17.86
N VAL A 283 -21.75 4.53 -17.09
CA VAL A 283 -22.29 5.01 -15.80
C VAL A 283 -22.19 3.89 -14.79
N HIS A 284 -21.81 4.21 -13.56
CA HIS A 284 -21.92 3.31 -12.42
C HIS A 284 -23.18 3.61 -11.64
N HIS A 285 -23.97 2.58 -11.34
CA HIS A 285 -25.17 2.66 -10.53
C HIS A 285 -24.91 1.94 -9.20
N GLY A 286 -25.19 2.61 -8.07
CA GLY A 286 -25.03 2.05 -6.75
C GLY A 286 -23.57 1.93 -6.28
N ALA A 287 -22.63 2.63 -6.93
CA ALA A 287 -21.24 2.68 -6.49
C ALA A 287 -20.56 3.98 -6.93
N VAL A 288 -19.55 4.39 -6.17
CA VAL A 288 -18.59 5.42 -6.58
C VAL A 288 -17.38 4.70 -7.16
N GLN A 289 -16.98 5.02 -8.40
CA GLN A 289 -15.73 4.53 -8.96
C GLN A 289 -14.60 5.48 -8.60
N VAL A 290 -13.47 4.93 -8.18
CA VAL A 290 -12.23 5.70 -7.99
C VAL A 290 -11.17 5.19 -8.94
N LEU A 291 -10.48 6.12 -9.60
CA LEU A 291 -9.31 5.87 -10.44
C LEU A 291 -8.09 6.45 -9.74
N ILE A 292 -7.04 5.65 -9.57
CA ILE A 292 -5.71 6.11 -9.15
C ILE A 292 -4.76 5.82 -10.31
N CYS A 293 -4.33 6.84 -11.05
CA CYS A 293 -3.35 6.65 -12.10
C CYS A 293 -2.00 6.25 -11.48
N VAL A 294 -1.42 5.14 -11.94
CA VAL A 294 -0.19 4.57 -11.38
C VAL A 294 0.96 4.55 -12.39
N SER A 295 0.69 4.62 -13.70
CA SER A 295 1.73 4.66 -14.72
C SER A 295 1.22 5.30 -16.01
N GLY A 296 2.14 5.91 -16.76
CA GLY A 296 1.88 6.49 -18.08
C GLY A 296 1.04 7.75 -18.06
N LYS A 297 0.32 8.02 -19.16
CA LYS A 297 -0.50 9.21 -19.35
C LYS A 297 -1.84 8.85 -19.97
N GLY A 298 -2.90 9.56 -19.58
CA GLY A 298 -4.23 9.35 -20.13
C GLY A 298 -5.18 10.48 -19.88
N TRP A 299 -6.43 10.20 -20.12
CA TRP A 299 -7.52 11.16 -20.06
C TRP A 299 -8.70 10.57 -19.27
N TYR A 300 -9.40 11.45 -18.56
CA TYR A 300 -10.71 11.22 -17.96
C TYR A 300 -11.63 12.37 -18.41
N GLN A 301 -12.89 12.06 -18.70
CA GLN A 301 -13.88 13.08 -19.03
C GLN A 301 -15.28 12.67 -18.56
N GLU A 302 -15.96 13.57 -17.89
CA GLU A 302 -17.40 13.51 -17.66
C GLU A 302 -18.15 14.12 -18.85
N TRP A 303 -19.37 13.63 -19.07
CA TRP A 303 -20.22 14.15 -20.13
C TRP A 303 -20.42 15.67 -20.02
N ASN A 304 -20.18 16.39 -21.12
CA ASN A 304 -20.27 17.85 -21.21
C ASN A 304 -19.31 18.62 -20.29
N LYS A 305 -18.29 18.00 -19.74
CA LYS A 305 -17.24 18.70 -18.98
C LYS A 305 -15.90 18.70 -19.71
N PRO A 306 -14.98 19.58 -19.33
CA PRO A 306 -13.60 19.53 -19.83
C PRO A 306 -12.94 18.20 -19.50
N VAL A 307 -12.00 17.78 -20.35
CA VAL A 307 -11.16 16.63 -20.11
C VAL A 307 -10.16 16.91 -18.98
N VAL A 308 -9.85 15.89 -18.19
CA VAL A 308 -8.83 15.89 -17.13
C VAL A 308 -7.68 14.98 -17.54
N ALA A 309 -6.45 15.49 -17.45
CA ALA A 309 -5.27 14.69 -17.70
C ALA A 309 -5.01 13.73 -16.52
N LEU A 310 -4.66 12.49 -16.84
CA LEU A 310 -4.25 11.47 -15.88
C LEU A 310 -2.74 11.26 -15.97
N SER A 311 -2.08 11.32 -14.83
CA SER A 311 -0.66 11.00 -14.65
C SER A 311 -0.47 10.31 -13.30
N PRO A 312 0.64 9.59 -13.06
CA PRO A 312 0.88 8.91 -11.80
C PRO A 312 0.64 9.80 -10.59
N GLY A 313 -0.16 9.31 -9.64
CA GLY A 313 -0.62 10.04 -8.46
C GLY A 313 -1.95 10.78 -8.62
N THR A 314 -2.50 10.92 -9.85
CA THR A 314 -3.83 11.50 -10.05
C THR A 314 -4.91 10.56 -9.49
N VAL A 315 -5.75 11.09 -8.63
CA VAL A 315 -6.91 10.39 -8.05
C VAL A 315 -8.20 11.07 -8.52
N ILE A 316 -9.11 10.31 -9.12
CA ILE A 316 -10.43 10.77 -9.56
C ILE A 316 -11.49 9.94 -8.85
N ALA A 317 -12.35 10.57 -8.08
CA ALA A 317 -13.55 9.95 -7.54
C ALA A 317 -14.76 10.32 -8.43
N ILE A 318 -15.41 9.33 -8.98
CA ILE A 318 -16.51 9.44 -9.94
C ILE A 318 -17.79 9.07 -9.23
N PRO A 319 -18.67 10.04 -8.93
CA PRO A 319 -19.93 9.78 -8.25
C PRO A 319 -20.84 8.84 -9.03
N GLU A 320 -21.72 8.15 -8.31
CA GLU A 320 -22.81 7.38 -8.90
C GLU A 320 -23.61 8.22 -9.91
N GLY A 321 -24.01 7.61 -11.01
CA GLY A 321 -24.85 8.23 -12.03
C GLY A 321 -24.09 9.18 -12.99
N VAL A 322 -22.79 9.39 -12.81
CA VAL A 322 -22.00 10.26 -13.69
C VAL A 322 -21.60 9.49 -14.96
N LYS A 323 -22.07 10.00 -16.11
CA LYS A 323 -21.63 9.50 -17.42
C LYS A 323 -20.22 9.99 -17.71
N HIS A 324 -19.29 9.06 -17.92
CA HIS A 324 -17.87 9.34 -18.11
C HIS A 324 -17.16 8.31 -18.98
N TRP A 325 -15.92 8.61 -19.35
CA TRP A 325 -14.97 7.71 -19.97
C TRP A 325 -13.55 8.02 -19.51
N HIS A 326 -12.65 7.05 -19.68
CA HIS A 326 -11.21 7.23 -19.49
C HIS A 326 -10.42 6.33 -20.43
N GLY A 327 -9.14 6.66 -20.66
CA GLY A 327 -8.28 5.93 -21.56
C GLY A 327 -6.89 6.52 -21.67
N ALA A 328 -6.00 5.83 -22.36
CA ALA A 328 -4.62 6.22 -22.58
C ALA A 328 -4.50 7.42 -23.51
N ALA A 329 -3.41 8.18 -23.37
CA ALA A 329 -3.02 9.18 -24.35
C ALA A 329 -2.58 8.53 -25.68
N ALA A 330 -2.47 9.34 -26.75
CA ALA A 330 -2.18 8.81 -28.07
C ALA A 330 -0.77 8.21 -28.21
N ASP A 331 0.15 8.69 -27.40
CA ASP A 331 1.58 8.39 -27.43
C ASP A 331 2.10 7.69 -26.16
N SER A 332 1.18 7.27 -25.28
CA SER A 332 1.55 6.67 -24.00
C SER A 332 0.62 5.52 -23.63
N TRP A 333 1.16 4.47 -23.06
CA TRP A 333 0.41 3.54 -22.23
C TRP A 333 -0.14 4.27 -21.02
N MET A 334 -1.21 3.76 -20.45
CA MET A 334 -1.75 4.25 -19.18
C MET A 334 -2.16 3.07 -18.31
N GLN A 335 -1.86 3.16 -17.02
CA GLN A 335 -2.33 2.22 -16.02
C GLN A 335 -2.98 2.98 -14.88
N HIS A 336 -4.11 2.49 -14.42
CA HIS A 336 -4.76 2.99 -13.22
C HIS A 336 -5.33 1.86 -12.37
N LEU A 337 -5.35 2.06 -11.07
CA LEU A 337 -6.16 1.24 -10.17
C LEU A 337 -7.61 1.69 -10.29
N ALA A 338 -8.51 0.73 -10.51
CA ALA A 338 -9.95 0.89 -10.46
C ALA A 338 -10.46 0.32 -9.15
N ILE A 339 -11.26 1.10 -8.42
CA ILE A 339 -11.81 0.73 -7.12
C ILE A 339 -13.27 1.16 -7.10
N HIS A 340 -14.15 0.31 -6.59
CA HIS A 340 -15.51 0.70 -6.27
C HIS A 340 -15.63 0.91 -4.76
N THR A 341 -16.13 2.08 -4.37
CA THR A 341 -16.41 2.41 -2.98
C THR A 341 -17.90 2.69 -2.80
N GLN A 342 -18.40 2.61 -1.56
CA GLN A 342 -19.81 2.83 -1.25
C GLN A 342 -20.75 1.92 -2.05
N GLU A 343 -20.28 0.71 -2.39
CA GLU A 343 -21.03 -0.21 -3.24
C GLU A 343 -22.29 -0.72 -2.53
N GLN A 344 -23.43 -0.53 -3.20
CA GLN A 344 -24.74 -0.97 -2.76
C GLN A 344 -25.05 -2.37 -3.30
N PRO A 345 -25.84 -3.18 -2.60
CA PRO A 345 -26.34 -4.44 -3.16
C PRO A 345 -27.04 -4.20 -4.49
N GLY A 346 -26.57 -4.88 -5.54
CA GLY A 346 -27.11 -4.73 -6.90
C GLY A 346 -26.46 -3.63 -7.73
N ALA A 347 -25.32 -3.10 -7.30
CA ALA A 347 -24.52 -2.17 -8.11
C ALA A 347 -24.23 -2.75 -9.50
N THR A 348 -24.31 -1.92 -10.53
CA THR A 348 -24.13 -2.29 -11.93
C THR A 348 -23.38 -1.23 -12.72
N ASN A 349 -22.79 -1.66 -13.85
CA ASN A 349 -22.22 -0.75 -14.86
C ASN A 349 -23.14 -0.71 -16.09
N GLU A 350 -23.51 0.48 -16.51
CA GLU A 350 -24.25 0.72 -17.75
C GLU A 350 -23.26 1.20 -18.81
N TRP A 351 -23.05 0.37 -19.84
CA TRP A 351 -22.19 0.70 -20.97
C TRP A 351 -22.99 1.40 -22.07
N LEU A 352 -22.47 2.51 -22.54
CA LEU A 352 -23.12 3.39 -23.52
C LEU A 352 -22.32 3.41 -24.85
N GLU A 353 -22.48 4.47 -25.63
CA GLU A 353 -21.82 4.62 -26.94
C GLU A 353 -20.29 4.71 -26.83
N PRO A 354 -19.56 4.25 -27.86
CA PRO A 354 -18.12 4.43 -27.94
C PRO A 354 -17.72 5.92 -27.97
N VAL A 355 -16.59 6.26 -27.37
CA VAL A 355 -15.93 7.55 -27.58
C VAL A 355 -15.38 7.56 -29.01
N SER A 356 -15.95 8.38 -29.89
CA SER A 356 -15.56 8.42 -31.29
C SER A 356 -14.13 8.95 -31.48
N ASP A 357 -13.49 8.54 -32.61
CA ASP A 357 -12.18 9.07 -32.99
C ASP A 357 -12.19 10.58 -33.14
N THR A 358 -13.30 11.18 -33.59
CA THR A 358 -13.46 12.62 -33.69
C THR A 358 -13.43 13.30 -32.32
N GLN A 359 -14.04 12.70 -31.30
CA GLN A 359 -13.99 13.22 -29.93
C GLN A 359 -12.60 13.07 -29.35
N TYR A 360 -12.03 11.87 -29.45
CA TYR A 360 -10.72 11.56 -28.91
C TYR A 360 -9.59 12.40 -29.55
N ASN A 361 -9.59 12.54 -30.88
CA ASN A 361 -8.52 13.26 -31.60
C ASN A 361 -8.51 14.79 -31.29
N LYS A 362 -9.61 15.37 -30.80
CA LYS A 362 -9.59 16.76 -30.31
C LYS A 362 -8.65 16.96 -29.13
N LEU A 363 -8.32 15.88 -28.37
CA LEU A 363 -7.44 15.95 -27.21
C LEU A 363 -5.95 15.92 -27.60
N ILE A 364 -5.63 15.48 -28.82
CA ILE A 364 -4.25 15.38 -29.34
C ILE A 364 -3.81 16.72 -29.94
N ALA A 365 -4.73 17.62 -30.23
CA ALA A 365 -4.46 18.91 -30.85
C ALA A 365 -4.03 20.00 -29.84
N PHE A 366 -3.85 19.64 -28.58
CA PHE A 366 -3.36 20.49 -27.50
C PHE A 366 -2.10 19.86 -26.90
#